data_cb0ff3785629f455eeff77f67f804991
#
_entry.id   cb0ff3785629f455eeff77f67f804991
#
_cell.length_a   1.000
_cell.length_b   1.000
_cell.length_c   1.000
_cell.angle_alpha   90.00
_cell.angle_beta   90.00
_cell.angle_gamma   90.00
#
_symmetry.space_group_name_H-M   'P 1'
#
loop_
_entity.id
_entity.type
_entity.pdbx_description
1 polymer ?
#
loop_
_entity_poly.entity_id
_entity_poly.type
_entity_poly.pdbx_seq_one_letter_code
_entity_poly.pdbx_strand_id
1 'polypeptide(L)'
;IGLGIPAEPLFRSSVLSFSVWLHRALIFLVVSCPCALVISVPLTFFGGLGGASRKGILIKGSNYMDTLANLATVVFDKTGTLTKGVFAVEAVHPDHFDANEILHLAAHVEHYSTHPIGAALREAFPNEATDGCHVTDVEEIAGRGVKARIGGRLVAVGNSKMMEDIGAEWHNCHRTGTIVHVAVDGVYAGHVVINDVVKEDSAEAISKLRGLGISRTVMLTGDRKEV
;
A
#
# COMPACT_ATOMS: atom_id res chain seq x y z
N ILE A 1 -44.93 -63.93 -13.88
CA ILE A 1 -43.69 -63.76 -14.68
C ILE A 1 -42.59 -63.43 -13.70
N GLY A 2 -41.93 -64.53 -13.15
CA GLY A 2 -40.79 -64.36 -12.27
C GLY A 2 -39.55 -63.98 -13.10
N LEU A 3 -39.04 -62.82 -12.87
CA LEU A 3 -37.68 -62.52 -13.24
C LEU A 3 -36.74 -63.29 -12.36
N GLY A 4 -36.42 -64.54 -12.85
CA GLY A 4 -35.38 -65.38 -12.25
C GLY A 4 -34.02 -64.65 -12.43
N ILE A 5 -33.65 -63.84 -11.46
CA ILE A 5 -32.26 -63.49 -11.29
C ILE A 5 -31.58 -64.73 -10.77
N PRO A 6 -30.67 -65.37 -11.51
CA PRO A 6 -29.96 -66.54 -10.98
C PRO A 6 -29.16 -66.02 -9.78
N ALA A 7 -29.55 -66.42 -8.60
CA ALA A 7 -28.74 -66.30 -7.41
C ALA A 7 -27.52 -67.21 -7.57
N GLU A 8 -26.61 -66.84 -8.46
CA GLU A 8 -25.28 -67.45 -8.40
C GLU A 8 -24.69 -67.02 -7.06
N PRO A 9 -24.25 -67.99 -6.27
CA PRO A 9 -23.65 -67.64 -4.99
C PRO A 9 -22.38 -66.89 -5.23
N LEU A 10 -22.44 -65.56 -5.03
CA LEU A 10 -21.31 -64.66 -5.06
C LEU A 10 -20.16 -65.11 -4.12
N PHE A 11 -20.33 -66.18 -3.37
CA PHE A 11 -19.40 -66.67 -2.38
C PHE A 11 -19.12 -68.21 -2.51
N ARG A 12 -18.93 -68.73 -3.74
CA ARG A 12 -18.35 -70.06 -3.88
C ARG A 12 -16.81 -69.94 -3.81
N SER A 13 -16.30 -70.02 -2.58
CA SER A 13 -14.86 -69.97 -2.27
C SER A 13 -14.04 -71.15 -2.80
N SER A 14 -14.68 -72.16 -3.36
CA SER A 14 -14.03 -73.41 -3.83
C SER A 14 -13.55 -73.34 -5.29
N VAL A 15 -13.88 -72.34 -6.06
CA VAL A 15 -13.59 -72.31 -7.50
C VAL A 15 -12.55 -71.28 -7.92
N LEU A 16 -12.26 -70.23 -7.07
CA LEU A 16 -11.30 -69.17 -7.39
C LEU A 16 -10.12 -69.27 -6.43
N SER A 17 -8.89 -69.15 -7.00
CA SER A 17 -7.68 -69.08 -6.18
C SER A 17 -7.66 -67.86 -5.30
N PHE A 18 -7.02 -67.94 -4.13
CA PHE A 18 -6.87 -66.83 -3.20
C PHE A 18 -6.36 -65.51 -3.89
N SER A 19 -5.47 -65.66 -4.87
CA SER A 19 -4.94 -64.55 -5.63
C SER A 19 -6.02 -63.78 -6.42
N VAL A 20 -7.02 -64.49 -6.96
CA VAL A 20 -8.13 -63.84 -7.70
C VAL A 20 -9.04 -63.08 -6.76
N TRP A 21 -9.32 -63.64 -5.57
CA TRP A 21 -10.12 -62.95 -4.55
C TRP A 21 -9.39 -61.73 -4.02
N LEU A 22 -8.12 -61.85 -3.73
CA LEU A 22 -7.28 -60.73 -3.32
C LEU A 22 -7.25 -59.62 -4.37
N HIS A 23 -7.07 -59.98 -5.63
CA HIS A 23 -7.05 -59.05 -6.74
C HIS A 23 -8.38 -58.28 -6.85
N ARG A 24 -9.51 -59.01 -6.78
CA ARG A 24 -10.84 -58.37 -6.80
C ARG A 24 -11.08 -57.46 -5.60
N ALA A 25 -10.65 -57.83 -4.42
CA ALA A 25 -10.73 -57.01 -3.21
C ALA A 25 -9.90 -55.73 -3.35
N LEU A 26 -8.68 -55.83 -3.88
CA LEU A 26 -7.82 -54.68 -4.14
C LEU A 26 -8.40 -53.73 -5.20
N ILE A 27 -8.96 -54.28 -6.29
CA ILE A 27 -9.66 -53.46 -7.30
C ILE A 27 -10.84 -52.72 -6.66
N PHE A 28 -11.65 -53.40 -5.84
CA PHE A 28 -12.78 -52.78 -5.15
C PHE A 28 -12.33 -51.66 -4.22
N LEU A 29 -11.26 -51.85 -3.46
CA LEU A 29 -10.68 -50.82 -2.60
C LEU A 29 -10.19 -49.61 -3.41
N VAL A 30 -9.51 -49.84 -4.53
CA VAL A 30 -9.01 -48.74 -5.41
C VAL A 30 -10.17 -48.00 -6.06
N VAL A 31 -11.18 -48.69 -6.57
CA VAL A 31 -12.37 -48.07 -7.21
C VAL A 31 -13.21 -47.30 -6.19
N SER A 32 -13.28 -47.80 -4.95
CA SER A 32 -14.01 -47.13 -3.86
C SER A 32 -13.26 -45.96 -3.26
N CYS A 33 -11.98 -45.83 -3.56
CA CYS A 33 -11.18 -44.71 -3.08
C CYS A 33 -11.47 -43.43 -3.94
N PRO A 34 -11.90 -42.32 -3.38
CA PRO A 34 -12.08 -41.07 -4.10
C PRO A 34 -10.72 -40.39 -4.39
N CYS A 35 -9.73 -41.17 -4.89
CA CYS A 35 -8.35 -40.73 -5.07
C CYS A 35 -8.24 -39.51 -5.98
N ALA A 36 -9.08 -39.40 -7.01
CA ALA A 36 -9.14 -38.21 -7.87
C ALA A 36 -9.52 -36.97 -7.06
N LEU A 37 -10.45 -37.08 -6.13
CA LEU A 37 -10.89 -35.95 -5.30
C LEU A 37 -9.85 -35.62 -4.21
N VAL A 38 -9.36 -36.67 -3.52
CA VAL A 38 -8.47 -36.51 -2.34
C VAL A 38 -7.07 -36.02 -2.73
N ILE A 39 -6.60 -36.32 -3.94
CA ILE A 39 -5.27 -35.96 -4.41
C ILE A 39 -5.35 -34.73 -5.32
N SER A 40 -6.29 -34.67 -6.28
CA SER A 40 -6.31 -33.62 -7.29
C SER A 40 -6.67 -32.25 -6.72
N VAL A 41 -7.59 -32.19 -5.76
CA VAL A 41 -8.00 -30.92 -5.14
C VAL A 41 -6.83 -30.26 -4.39
N PRO A 42 -6.15 -30.93 -3.42
CA PRO A 42 -4.98 -30.34 -2.79
C PRO A 42 -3.86 -29.99 -3.78
N LEU A 43 -3.60 -30.83 -4.77
CA LEU A 43 -2.55 -30.58 -5.75
C LEU A 43 -2.84 -29.33 -6.59
N THR A 44 -4.10 -29.09 -6.95
CA THR A 44 -4.53 -27.88 -7.65
C THR A 44 -4.29 -26.64 -6.79
N PHE A 45 -4.64 -26.68 -5.51
CA PHE A 45 -4.35 -25.57 -4.59
C PHE A 45 -2.86 -25.34 -4.42
N PHE A 46 -2.04 -26.37 -4.25
CA PHE A 46 -0.58 -26.22 -4.18
C PHE A 46 0.00 -25.65 -5.47
N GLY A 47 -0.49 -26.08 -6.63
CA GLY A 47 -0.11 -25.51 -7.92
C GLY A 47 -0.46 -24.03 -8.03
N GLY A 48 -1.66 -23.65 -7.59
CA GLY A 48 -2.12 -22.26 -7.56
C GLY A 48 -1.31 -21.38 -6.61
N LEU A 49 -1.08 -21.86 -5.36
CA LEU A 49 -0.26 -21.15 -4.37
C LEU A 49 1.18 -20.96 -4.87
N GLY A 50 1.78 -22.01 -5.45
CA GLY A 50 3.12 -21.93 -6.03
C GLY A 50 3.20 -20.97 -7.23
N GLY A 51 2.17 -20.94 -8.07
CA GLY A 51 2.04 -20.02 -9.18
C GLY A 51 1.92 -18.56 -8.74
N ALA A 52 1.12 -18.29 -7.71
CA ALA A 52 0.97 -16.98 -7.10
C ALA A 52 2.29 -16.49 -6.47
N SER A 53 2.95 -17.38 -5.69
CA SER A 53 4.23 -17.08 -5.03
C SER A 53 5.33 -16.71 -6.03
N ARG A 54 5.41 -17.39 -7.18
CA ARG A 54 6.37 -17.04 -8.25
C ARG A 54 6.15 -15.64 -8.82
N LYS A 55 4.95 -15.09 -8.70
CA LYS A 55 4.59 -13.72 -9.11
C LYS A 55 4.68 -12.71 -7.96
N GLY A 56 5.26 -13.11 -6.82
CA GLY A 56 5.37 -12.25 -5.64
C GLY A 56 4.10 -12.10 -4.83
N ILE A 57 3.06 -12.92 -5.09
CA ILE A 57 1.78 -12.87 -4.38
C ILE A 57 1.77 -13.96 -3.30
N LEU A 58 1.78 -13.53 -2.03
CA LEU A 58 1.71 -14.42 -0.89
C LEU A 58 0.24 -14.67 -0.48
N ILE A 59 -0.22 -15.90 -0.69
CA ILE A 59 -1.55 -16.36 -0.24
C ILE A 59 -1.36 -17.27 0.97
N LYS A 60 -1.99 -16.91 2.11
CA LYS A 60 -1.75 -17.58 3.42
C LYS A 60 -2.42 -18.95 3.57
N GLY A 61 -3.14 -19.43 2.57
CA GLY A 61 -3.80 -20.76 2.60
C GLY A 61 -4.78 -20.96 1.45
N SER A 62 -5.14 -22.21 1.19
CA SER A 62 -6.03 -22.60 0.08
C SER A 62 -7.43 -21.99 0.20
N ASN A 63 -7.95 -21.85 1.42
CA ASN A 63 -9.26 -21.22 1.68
C ASN A 63 -9.33 -19.76 1.21
N TYR A 64 -8.20 -19.04 1.20
CA TYR A 64 -8.15 -17.67 0.67
C TYR A 64 -8.19 -17.62 -0.86
N MET A 65 -7.77 -18.69 -1.56
CA MET A 65 -7.89 -18.75 -3.02
C MET A 65 -9.35 -18.76 -3.48
N ASP A 66 -10.21 -19.51 -2.80
CA ASP A 66 -11.65 -19.54 -3.09
C ASP A 66 -12.28 -18.17 -2.79
N THR A 67 -11.86 -17.54 -1.71
CA THR A 67 -12.33 -16.18 -1.37
C THR A 67 -11.89 -15.17 -2.43
N LEU A 68 -10.64 -15.25 -2.91
CA LEU A 68 -10.12 -14.39 -3.96
C LEU A 68 -10.88 -14.53 -5.29
N ALA A 69 -11.35 -15.74 -5.61
CA ALA A 69 -12.15 -16.01 -6.81
C ALA A 69 -13.52 -15.31 -6.78
N ASN A 70 -14.04 -15.01 -5.58
CA ASN A 70 -15.37 -14.44 -5.36
C ASN A 70 -15.33 -13.04 -4.76
N LEU A 71 -14.24 -12.29 -4.96
CA LEU A 71 -14.11 -10.95 -4.42
C LEU A 71 -15.12 -9.98 -5.03
N ALA A 72 -15.84 -9.27 -4.17
CA ALA A 72 -16.70 -8.15 -4.53
C ALA A 72 -16.05 -6.79 -4.20
N THR A 73 -15.22 -6.76 -3.18
CA THR A 73 -14.61 -5.51 -2.67
C THR A 73 -13.11 -5.72 -2.45
N VAL A 74 -12.31 -4.78 -2.91
CA VAL A 74 -10.87 -4.71 -2.62
C VAL A 74 -10.58 -3.44 -1.83
N VAL A 75 -9.84 -3.59 -0.74
CA VAL A 75 -9.44 -2.49 0.13
C VAL A 75 -7.93 -2.32 0.01
N PHE A 76 -7.49 -1.13 -0.39
CA PHE A 76 -6.08 -0.77 -0.55
C PHE A 76 -5.62 0.10 0.61
N ASP A 77 -4.44 -0.14 1.11
CA ASP A 77 -3.68 0.89 1.83
C ASP A 77 -3.15 1.92 0.82
N LYS A 78 -3.09 3.20 1.21
CA LYS A 78 -2.58 4.27 0.34
C LYS A 78 -1.06 4.19 0.22
N THR A 79 -0.37 4.35 1.37
CA THR A 79 1.07 4.59 1.39
C THR A 79 1.88 3.32 1.11
N GLY A 80 2.77 3.37 0.13
CA GLY A 80 3.58 2.22 -0.29
C GLY A 80 2.83 1.16 -1.12
N THR A 81 1.49 1.21 -1.18
CA THR A 81 0.66 0.29 -1.97
C THR A 81 0.21 0.94 -3.28
N LEU A 82 -0.65 1.96 -3.22
CA LEU A 82 -1.06 2.74 -4.39
C LEU A 82 -0.05 3.86 -4.71
N THR A 83 0.76 4.24 -3.74
CA THR A 83 1.81 5.23 -3.86
C THR A 83 3.19 4.59 -3.67
N LYS A 84 4.23 5.32 -4.04
CA LYS A 84 5.63 4.86 -3.94
C LYS A 84 6.17 4.89 -2.51
N GLY A 85 5.46 5.54 -1.56
CA GLY A 85 5.97 5.84 -0.23
C GLY A 85 7.07 6.91 -0.25
N VAL A 86 7.15 7.68 -1.33
CA VAL A 86 8.08 8.79 -1.51
C VAL A 86 7.27 10.06 -1.60
N PHE A 87 7.59 11.01 -0.75
CA PHE A 87 6.94 12.31 -0.74
C PHE A 87 7.57 13.24 -1.79
N ALA A 88 6.73 14.04 -2.44
CA ALA A 88 7.18 15.07 -3.37
C ALA A 88 6.38 16.37 -3.17
N VAL A 89 6.99 17.48 -3.50
CA VAL A 89 6.32 18.79 -3.54
C VAL A 89 5.35 18.78 -4.72
N GLU A 90 4.05 18.93 -4.44
CA GLU A 90 3.00 19.02 -5.46
C GLU A 90 2.74 20.47 -5.87
N ALA A 91 2.72 21.38 -4.90
CA ALA A 91 2.46 22.78 -5.13
C ALA A 91 3.11 23.67 -4.06
N VAL A 92 3.43 24.89 -4.44
CA VAL A 92 3.82 25.98 -3.53
C VAL A 92 2.78 27.08 -3.66
N HIS A 93 2.21 27.48 -2.54
CA HIS A 93 1.22 28.56 -2.48
C HIS A 93 1.83 29.75 -1.74
N PRO A 94 2.38 30.74 -2.47
CA PRO A 94 2.94 31.93 -1.90
C PRO A 94 1.84 32.89 -1.43
N ASP A 95 2.13 33.63 -0.36
CA ASP A 95 1.31 34.78 0.09
C ASP A 95 2.02 36.09 -0.18
N HIS A 96 3.09 36.41 0.57
CA HIS A 96 3.85 37.64 0.42
C HIS A 96 5.26 37.47 -0.17
N PHE A 97 5.65 36.23 -0.48
CA PHE A 97 6.97 35.86 -0.97
C PHE A 97 6.87 35.17 -2.34
N ASP A 98 7.97 35.06 -3.05
CA ASP A 98 8.00 34.23 -4.26
C ASP A 98 8.00 32.74 -3.95
N ALA A 99 7.38 31.95 -4.83
CA ALA A 99 7.28 30.50 -4.64
C ALA A 99 8.65 29.81 -4.55
N ASN A 100 9.63 30.27 -5.34
CA ASN A 100 10.99 29.73 -5.29
C ASN A 100 11.71 30.13 -3.99
N GLU A 101 11.46 31.33 -3.48
CA GLU A 101 12.04 31.79 -2.21
C GLU A 101 11.47 30.94 -1.03
N ILE A 102 10.16 30.65 -1.03
CA ILE A 102 9.53 29.80 -0.01
C ILE A 102 10.15 28.40 -0.03
N LEU A 103 10.28 27.81 -1.22
CA LEU A 103 10.86 26.48 -1.37
C LEU A 103 12.33 26.45 -0.95
N HIS A 104 13.11 27.45 -1.35
CA HIS A 104 14.49 27.65 -0.96
C HIS A 104 14.64 27.69 0.57
N LEU A 105 13.90 28.58 1.23
CA LEU A 105 13.96 28.72 2.69
C LEU A 105 13.50 27.45 3.41
N ALA A 106 12.42 26.81 2.93
CA ALA A 106 11.93 25.58 3.51
C ALA A 106 12.94 24.41 3.38
N ALA A 107 13.60 24.28 2.22
CA ALA A 107 14.61 23.26 1.99
C ALA A 107 15.81 23.43 2.93
N HIS A 108 16.32 24.64 3.12
CA HIS A 108 17.42 24.94 4.03
C HIS A 108 17.10 24.67 5.49
N VAL A 109 15.91 25.03 5.97
CA VAL A 109 15.49 24.79 7.35
C VAL A 109 15.31 23.28 7.59
N GLU A 110 14.68 22.59 6.68
CA GLU A 110 14.40 21.15 6.77
C GLU A 110 15.62 20.26 6.45
N HIS A 111 16.75 20.85 6.04
CA HIS A 111 18.02 20.11 5.85
C HIS A 111 18.44 19.35 7.11
N TYR A 112 18.18 19.92 8.26
CA TYR A 112 18.55 19.36 9.55
C TYR A 112 17.50 18.42 10.13
N SER A 113 16.34 18.30 9.48
CA SER A 113 15.28 17.38 9.86
C SER A 113 15.49 16.00 9.25
N THR A 114 15.26 14.95 10.04
CA THR A 114 15.24 13.56 9.57
C THR A 114 13.87 13.15 9.01
N HIS A 115 12.90 14.06 9.02
CA HIS A 115 11.55 13.78 8.56
C HIS A 115 11.48 13.57 7.03
N PRO A 116 10.67 12.63 6.51
CA PRO A 116 10.53 12.40 5.06
C PRO A 116 10.13 13.64 4.25
N ILE A 117 9.43 14.58 4.86
CA ILE A 117 9.07 15.90 4.29
C ILE A 117 10.31 16.70 3.94
N GLY A 118 11.33 16.72 4.79
CA GLY A 118 12.59 17.42 4.51
C GLY A 118 13.30 16.86 3.27
N ALA A 119 13.24 15.55 3.05
CA ALA A 119 13.79 14.95 1.83
C ALA A 119 13.05 15.44 0.57
N ALA A 120 11.73 15.54 0.61
CA ALA A 120 10.92 16.04 -0.51
C ALA A 120 11.22 17.51 -0.84
N LEU A 121 11.42 18.35 0.17
CA LEU A 121 11.78 19.76 -0.01
C LEU A 121 13.17 19.93 -0.63
N ARG A 122 14.17 19.15 -0.16
CA ARG A 122 15.52 19.16 -0.74
C ARG A 122 15.55 18.65 -2.19
N GLU A 123 14.77 17.62 -2.50
CA GLU A 123 14.67 17.13 -3.88
C GLU A 123 14.05 18.17 -4.81
N ALA A 124 13.08 18.93 -4.31
CA ALA A 124 12.43 20.01 -5.06
C ALA A 124 13.33 21.24 -5.22
N PHE A 125 14.33 21.45 -4.34
CA PHE A 125 15.32 22.53 -4.42
C PHE A 125 16.75 21.96 -4.35
N PRO A 126 17.27 21.35 -5.43
CA PRO A 126 18.56 20.63 -5.42
C PRO A 126 19.78 21.56 -5.28
N ASN A 127 19.64 22.89 -5.45
CA ASN A 127 20.74 23.84 -5.34
C ASN A 127 21.04 24.25 -3.88
N GLU A 128 20.31 23.78 -2.91
CA GLU A 128 20.45 24.11 -1.49
C GLU A 128 21.89 23.95 -0.97
N ALA A 129 22.57 22.88 -1.35
CA ALA A 129 23.94 22.61 -0.89
C ALA A 129 25.01 23.53 -1.50
N THR A 130 24.69 24.29 -2.57
CA THR A 130 25.67 25.03 -3.39
C THR A 130 25.41 26.55 -3.49
N ASP A 131 24.29 27.02 -2.95
CA ASP A 131 23.88 28.42 -3.06
C ASP A 131 24.60 29.37 -2.06
N GLY A 132 25.41 28.83 -1.14
CA GLY A 132 26.20 29.58 -0.18
C GLY A 132 25.41 30.18 0.98
N CYS A 133 24.16 29.78 1.17
CA CYS A 133 23.38 30.23 2.32
C CYS A 133 23.89 29.61 3.62
N HIS A 134 24.06 30.45 4.65
CA HIS A 134 24.45 30.02 5.98
C HIS A 134 23.22 29.88 6.88
N VAL A 135 22.99 28.67 7.39
CA VAL A 135 21.94 28.36 8.35
C VAL A 135 22.54 28.32 9.75
N THR A 136 21.97 29.08 10.68
CA THR A 136 22.38 29.11 12.09
C THR A 136 21.15 28.94 13.00
N ASP A 137 21.38 28.74 14.29
CA ASP A 137 20.36 28.71 15.34
C ASP A 137 19.20 27.74 15.01
N VAL A 138 19.52 26.51 14.55
CA VAL A 138 18.54 25.51 14.20
C VAL A 138 17.91 24.93 15.45
N GLU A 139 16.59 25.03 15.56
CA GLU A 139 15.80 24.51 16.67
C GLU A 139 14.66 23.63 16.12
N GLU A 140 14.70 22.34 16.39
CA GLU A 140 13.58 21.44 16.07
C GLU A 140 12.60 21.38 17.24
N ILE A 141 11.33 21.70 16.98
CA ILE A 141 10.25 21.68 17.96
C ILE A 141 9.36 20.46 17.69
N ALA A 142 9.44 19.48 18.59
CA ALA A 142 8.74 18.20 18.45
C ALA A 142 7.24 18.38 18.17
N GLY A 143 6.73 17.79 17.09
CA GLY A 143 5.35 17.83 16.68
C GLY A 143 4.86 19.17 16.13
N ARG A 144 5.78 20.12 15.83
CA ARG A 144 5.46 21.44 15.29
C ARG A 144 6.26 21.75 14.01
N GLY A 145 7.58 21.57 14.01
CA GLY A 145 8.46 21.84 12.88
C GLY A 145 9.83 22.32 13.30
N VAL A 146 10.51 23.08 12.44
CA VAL A 146 11.88 23.55 12.62
C VAL A 146 11.92 25.06 12.45
N LYS A 147 12.74 25.72 13.28
CA LYS A 147 13.12 27.12 13.13
C LYS A 147 14.62 27.22 12.88
N ALA A 148 15.02 28.15 12.06
CA ALA A 148 16.44 28.46 11.84
C ALA A 148 16.64 29.90 11.40
N ARG A 149 17.88 30.39 11.45
CA ARG A 149 18.25 31.67 10.84
C ARG A 149 18.94 31.44 9.52
N ILE A 150 18.45 32.11 8.48
CA ILE A 150 19.01 32.06 7.13
C ILE A 150 19.32 33.52 6.71
N GLY A 151 20.60 33.84 6.51
CA GLY A 151 21.01 35.20 6.16
C GLY A 151 20.57 36.28 7.18
N GLY A 152 20.48 35.89 8.47
CA GLY A 152 20.02 36.75 9.57
C GLY A 152 18.52 36.80 9.79
N ARG A 153 17.68 36.33 8.85
CA ARG A 153 16.22 36.26 8.97
C ARG A 153 15.81 34.97 9.75
N LEU A 154 14.85 35.10 10.65
CA LEU A 154 14.28 33.94 11.35
C LEU A 154 13.25 33.27 10.45
N VAL A 155 13.50 32.05 10.07
CA VAL A 155 12.60 31.25 9.24
C VAL A 155 12.02 30.10 10.08
N ALA A 156 10.70 29.96 10.07
CA ALA A 156 9.98 28.87 10.72
C ALA A 156 9.24 28.04 9.67
N VAL A 157 9.45 26.73 9.72
CA VAL A 157 8.84 25.75 8.81
C VAL A 157 8.14 24.69 9.63
N GLY A 158 6.85 24.44 9.40
CA GLY A 158 6.12 23.47 10.20
C GLY A 158 4.61 23.44 9.96
N ASN A 159 3.88 22.90 10.92
CA ASN A 159 2.42 22.81 10.86
C ASN A 159 1.75 24.12 11.37
N SER A 160 0.41 24.14 11.35
CA SER A 160 -0.38 25.28 11.82
C SER A 160 -0.06 25.69 13.26
N LYS A 161 0.23 24.73 14.14
CA LYS A 161 0.61 25.03 15.53
C LYS A 161 1.94 25.81 15.63
N MET A 162 2.88 25.57 14.73
CA MET A 162 4.10 26.33 14.64
C MET A 162 3.79 27.80 14.29
N MET A 163 2.87 28.03 13.36
CA MET A 163 2.45 29.37 12.95
C MET A 163 1.73 30.11 14.10
N GLU A 164 0.87 29.42 14.83
CA GLU A 164 0.21 29.95 16.03
C GLU A 164 1.22 30.37 17.12
N ASP A 165 2.25 29.55 17.38
CA ASP A 165 3.28 29.84 18.38
C ASP A 165 4.11 31.06 18.10
N ILE A 166 4.36 31.33 16.82
CA ILE A 166 5.13 32.52 16.39
C ILE A 166 4.24 33.74 16.10
N GLY A 167 2.90 33.57 16.22
CA GLY A 167 1.93 34.65 15.97
C GLY A 167 1.78 35.02 14.49
N ALA A 168 2.14 34.13 13.56
CA ALA A 168 1.96 34.36 12.13
C ALA A 168 0.51 34.09 11.71
N GLU A 169 -0.11 35.01 10.98
CA GLU A 169 -1.47 34.87 10.44
C GLU A 169 -1.47 33.89 9.26
N TRP A 170 -1.73 32.62 9.52
CA TRP A 170 -1.78 31.57 8.52
C TRP A 170 -3.22 31.30 8.05
N HIS A 171 -3.38 30.68 6.88
CA HIS A 171 -4.68 30.26 6.35
C HIS A 171 -4.66 28.79 5.90
N ASN A 172 -5.86 28.16 5.92
CA ASN A 172 -6.03 26.78 5.49
C ASN A 172 -5.81 26.63 3.99
N CYS A 173 -5.22 25.50 3.61
CA CYS A 173 -5.14 25.07 2.22
C CYS A 173 -6.30 24.14 1.88
N HIS A 174 -6.92 24.35 0.71
CA HIS A 174 -8.01 23.50 0.22
C HIS A 174 -7.53 22.23 -0.51
N ARG A 175 -6.21 22.05 -0.66
CA ARG A 175 -5.65 20.83 -1.27
C ARG A 175 -5.45 19.74 -0.23
N THR A 176 -5.66 18.50 -0.70
CA THR A 176 -5.34 17.31 0.10
C THR A 176 -3.83 17.09 0.10
N GLY A 177 -3.28 16.72 1.26
CA GLY A 177 -1.85 16.45 1.42
C GLY A 177 -1.32 16.92 2.75
N THR A 178 -0.02 16.81 2.93
CA THR A 178 0.67 17.39 4.08
C THR A 178 1.00 18.84 3.77
N ILE A 179 0.45 19.76 4.55
CA ILE A 179 0.68 21.19 4.41
C ILE A 179 1.83 21.60 5.32
N VAL A 180 2.86 22.16 4.72
CA VAL A 180 4.03 22.71 5.41
C VAL A 180 3.98 24.22 5.28
N HIS A 181 3.69 24.92 6.37
CA HIS A 181 3.64 26.36 6.43
C HIS A 181 5.04 26.93 6.61
N VAL A 182 5.29 28.09 6.02
CA VAL A 182 6.54 28.83 6.11
C VAL A 182 6.26 30.26 6.57
N ALA A 183 7.02 30.72 7.56
CA ALA A 183 7.00 32.10 7.99
C ALA A 183 8.43 32.67 8.12
N VAL A 184 8.58 33.94 7.83
CA VAL A 184 9.85 34.69 7.87
C VAL A 184 9.69 35.92 8.77
N ASP A 185 10.53 36.04 9.79
CA ASP A 185 10.49 37.10 10.78
C ASP A 185 9.10 37.37 11.39
N GLY A 186 8.34 36.25 11.61
CA GLY A 186 6.99 36.30 12.15
C GLY A 186 5.88 36.62 11.13
N VAL A 187 6.22 36.87 9.88
CA VAL A 187 5.26 37.12 8.79
C VAL A 187 5.02 35.79 8.03
N TYR A 188 3.77 35.46 7.79
CA TYR A 188 3.43 34.30 6.99
C TYR A 188 3.88 34.46 5.54
N ALA A 189 4.68 33.52 5.07
CA ALA A 189 5.23 33.58 3.71
C ALA A 189 4.37 32.77 2.72
N GLY A 190 3.73 31.72 3.20
CA GLY A 190 2.94 30.82 2.38
C GLY A 190 3.05 29.38 2.87
N HIS A 191 2.67 28.41 2.02
CA HIS A 191 2.77 27.01 2.35
C HIS A 191 3.16 26.15 1.15
N VAL A 192 3.75 25.00 1.45
CA VAL A 192 4.12 23.95 0.50
C VAL A 192 3.20 22.75 0.72
N VAL A 193 2.61 22.24 -0.35
CA VAL A 193 1.78 21.03 -0.36
C VAL A 193 2.66 19.85 -0.76
N ILE A 194 2.74 18.86 0.10
CA ILE A 194 3.55 17.67 -0.11
C ILE A 194 2.65 16.45 -0.12
N ASN A 195 2.75 15.66 -1.18
CA ASN A 195 1.99 14.43 -1.35
C ASN A 195 2.90 13.23 -1.62
N ASP A 196 2.38 12.06 -1.30
CA ASP A 196 3.00 10.79 -1.66
C ASP A 196 2.77 10.51 -3.15
N VAL A 197 3.83 10.17 -3.86
CA VAL A 197 3.81 9.97 -5.31
C VAL A 197 3.04 8.70 -5.67
N VAL A 198 1.98 8.83 -6.45
CA VAL A 198 1.19 7.70 -6.94
C VAL A 198 2.05 6.85 -7.90
N LYS A 199 1.95 5.52 -7.78
CA LYS A 199 2.59 4.60 -8.73
C LYS A 199 1.93 4.69 -10.10
N GLU A 200 2.71 4.60 -11.14
CA GLU A 200 2.27 4.75 -12.53
C GLU A 200 1.23 3.70 -12.95
N ASP A 201 1.34 2.50 -12.38
CA ASP A 201 0.48 1.34 -12.66
C ASP A 201 -0.78 1.27 -11.79
N SER A 202 -0.93 2.13 -10.77
CA SER A 202 -2.05 2.05 -9.81
C SER A 202 -3.41 2.29 -10.48
N ALA A 203 -3.52 3.25 -11.39
CA ALA A 203 -4.77 3.52 -12.10
C ALA A 203 -5.16 2.34 -13.01
N GLU A 204 -4.19 1.76 -13.72
CA GLU A 204 -4.39 0.60 -14.57
C GLU A 204 -4.78 -0.64 -13.76
N ALA A 205 -4.14 -0.87 -12.61
CA ALA A 205 -4.44 -1.97 -11.70
C ALA A 205 -5.89 -1.90 -11.20
N ILE A 206 -6.36 -0.72 -10.77
CA ILE A 206 -7.75 -0.51 -10.34
C ILE A 206 -8.73 -0.75 -11.50
N SER A 207 -8.41 -0.27 -12.70
CA SER A 207 -9.22 -0.48 -13.89
C SER A 207 -9.34 -1.97 -14.25
N LYS A 208 -8.23 -2.72 -14.22
CA LYS A 208 -8.20 -4.17 -14.44
C LYS A 208 -9.03 -4.93 -13.42
N LEU A 209 -8.96 -4.57 -12.14
CA LEU A 209 -9.77 -5.18 -11.09
C LEU A 209 -11.27 -4.99 -11.34
N ARG A 210 -11.69 -3.78 -11.74
CA ARG A 210 -13.09 -3.53 -12.13
C ARG A 210 -13.51 -4.37 -13.34
N GLY A 211 -12.63 -4.53 -14.32
CA GLY A 211 -12.87 -5.40 -15.49
C GLY A 211 -13.00 -6.88 -15.12
N LEU A 212 -12.41 -7.33 -14.02
CA LEU A 212 -12.55 -8.68 -13.47
C LEU A 212 -13.81 -8.88 -12.61
N GLY A 213 -14.69 -7.88 -12.49
CA GLY A 213 -15.95 -7.98 -11.75
C GLY A 213 -15.90 -7.47 -10.31
N ILE A 214 -14.81 -6.84 -9.89
CA ILE A 214 -14.75 -6.16 -8.58
C ILE A 214 -15.69 -4.95 -8.61
N SER A 215 -16.75 -5.02 -7.81
CA SER A 215 -17.80 -3.99 -7.79
C SER A 215 -17.39 -2.75 -6.98
N ARG A 216 -16.50 -2.91 -6.01
CA ARG A 216 -16.11 -1.84 -5.09
C ARG A 216 -14.62 -1.84 -4.81
N THR A 217 -13.99 -0.68 -4.95
CA THR A 217 -12.62 -0.42 -4.50
C THR A 217 -12.65 0.64 -3.39
N VAL A 218 -11.94 0.41 -2.30
CA VAL A 218 -11.86 1.30 -1.13
C VAL A 218 -10.39 1.58 -0.86
N MET A 219 -10.06 2.81 -0.52
CA MET A 219 -8.73 3.19 -0.08
C MET A 219 -8.77 3.54 1.41
N LEU A 220 -7.88 2.95 2.18
CA LEU A 220 -7.61 3.34 3.57
C LEU A 220 -6.44 4.33 3.58
N THR A 221 -6.63 5.40 4.30
CA THR A 221 -5.61 6.42 4.51
C THR A 221 -5.65 6.91 5.94
N GLY A 222 -4.48 7.18 6.52
CA GLY A 222 -4.34 7.87 7.81
C GLY A 222 -4.46 9.39 7.69
N ASP A 223 -4.58 9.93 6.47
CA ASP A 223 -4.74 11.36 6.26
C ASP A 223 -6.05 11.84 6.90
N ARG A 224 -6.01 13.01 7.50
CA ARG A 224 -7.22 13.65 8.05
C ARG A 224 -8.20 13.88 6.92
N LYS A 225 -9.46 13.45 7.10
CA LYS A 225 -10.56 14.00 6.31
C LYS A 225 -10.70 15.45 6.76
N GLU A 226 -10.42 16.37 5.89
CA GLU A 226 -10.96 17.71 6.04
C GLU A 226 -12.49 17.60 5.85
N VAL A 227 -13.22 18.06 6.85
CA VAL A 227 -14.68 18.12 6.88
C VAL A 227 -15.14 19.36 6.10
#